data_a28c53f76f22d98e5250217a6ecb2cf2
#
_entry.id   a28c53f76f22d98e5250217a6ecb2cf2
#
_cell.length_a   1.000
_cell.length_b   1.000
_cell.length_c   1.000
_cell.angle_alpha   90.00
_cell.angle_beta   90.00
_cell.angle_gamma   90.00
#
_symmetry.space_group_name_H-M   'P 1'
#
loop_
_entity.id
_entity.type
_entity.pdbx_description
1 polymer ?
#
loop_
_entity_poly.entity_id
_entity_poly.type
_entity_poly.pdbx_seq_one_letter_code
_entity_poly.pdbx_strand_id
1 'polypeptide(L)'
;MPNTNITNKYNSPLSLLNLGYVLTIRRIYSNWLIELVLFLGILLGVTLLCSGVVFSNVLAEAALRTTLTNITKEQANILVRVFNDLDEPNLSGRTPRYENSVNFVDQQISMKLDPYVSRIGRHLQTATFFFKGHTHLELENELRPRGQIQHMTDLREDGLTELTSGRWPQTLSNFSQSGVRNHIEVVIDQKGSLLLELGIGDSMKIFPASRIDHPESMEIEIVGIFRRIDPMNDIWYGREKDFSYKDKRWTFIPLFTTESGITEQIASTYPGIYSNVTWAYQLDRHNIKASQVSMIQDVIREIKYYLSSQLENSSITVKLNRVLDAYSEQLLLARIPVLLMIFLVCGILIYYLALTASLIVRTRSSEIAVIKSRGATTLQIGILALIEGIFLAIPALIIGIFLAPIVGRSLGRLLFGFQAGSIPITVTPEAIVVGTAGALLSVLVLTGSTIIGARHGIIEFRQAGARPPVAPLLHRY
;
A
#
# COMPACT_ATOMS: atom_id res chain seq x y z
N MET A 1 74.57 29.75 9.86
CA MET A 1 73.22 30.12 10.24
C MET A 1 72.27 29.20 9.51
N PRO A 2 71.64 28.23 10.14
CA PRO A 2 70.56 27.46 9.54
C PRO A 2 69.26 28.01 10.09
N ASN A 3 68.46 28.49 9.18
CA ASN A 3 67.13 29.01 9.42
C ASN A 3 66.16 27.89 9.71
N THR A 4 65.56 27.91 10.87
CA THR A 4 64.60 26.95 11.41
C THR A 4 63.21 27.13 10.80
N ASN A 5 62.87 26.25 9.87
CA ASN A 5 61.49 26.06 9.37
C ASN A 5 60.75 25.09 10.31
N ILE A 6 60.44 25.52 11.55
CA ILE A 6 59.66 24.73 12.52
C ILE A 6 58.19 25.14 12.56
N THR A 7 57.78 26.25 11.92
CA THR A 7 56.43 26.82 12.07
C THR A 7 55.38 26.28 11.13
N ASN A 8 55.68 25.38 10.17
CA ASN A 8 54.72 24.96 9.13
C ASN A 8 54.16 23.52 9.27
N LYS A 9 54.51 22.79 10.34
CA LYS A 9 54.07 21.39 10.51
C LYS A 9 52.70 21.21 11.21
N TYR A 10 52.11 22.29 11.75
CA TYR A 10 50.86 22.24 12.51
C TYR A 10 49.64 22.89 11.81
N ASN A 11 49.80 23.36 10.59
CA ASN A 11 48.71 24.03 9.85
C ASN A 11 48.00 23.12 8.81
N SER A 12 48.30 21.83 8.77
CA SER A 12 47.54 20.94 7.91
C SER A 12 46.22 20.54 8.63
N PRO A 13 45.06 20.57 7.94
CA PRO A 13 43.78 20.19 8.53
C PRO A 13 43.78 18.77 9.12
N LEU A 14 44.59 17.87 8.60
CA LEU A 14 44.82 16.53 9.11
C LEU A 14 45.50 16.46 10.48
N SER A 15 46.43 17.40 10.77
CA SER A 15 47.11 17.47 12.10
C SER A 15 46.16 17.98 13.18
N LEU A 16 45.25 18.90 12.83
CA LEU A 16 44.18 19.37 13.73
C LEU A 16 43.14 18.29 14.04
N LEU A 17 42.80 17.45 13.07
CA LEU A 17 41.93 16.31 13.28
C LEU A 17 42.51 15.24 14.20
N ASN A 18 43.77 14.88 13.99
CA ASN A 18 44.48 13.91 14.86
C ASN A 18 44.65 14.44 16.29
N LEU A 19 45.00 15.71 16.43
CA LEU A 19 45.09 16.36 17.75
C LEU A 19 43.73 16.42 18.43
N GLY A 20 42.68 16.76 17.68
CA GLY A 20 41.30 16.78 18.16
C GLY A 20 40.87 15.40 18.66
N TYR A 21 41.11 14.34 17.90
CA TYR A 21 40.78 12.97 18.26
C TYR A 21 41.46 12.52 19.58
N VAL A 22 42.76 12.72 19.70
CA VAL A 22 43.55 12.36 20.93
C VAL A 22 43.05 13.15 22.13
N LEU A 23 42.80 14.46 21.98
CA LEU A 23 42.29 15.31 23.04
C LEU A 23 40.87 14.92 23.47
N THR A 24 40.00 14.56 22.52
CA THR A 24 38.63 14.10 22.80
C THR A 24 38.64 12.80 23.62
N ILE A 25 39.41 11.81 23.23
CA ILE A 25 39.56 10.56 23.97
C ILE A 25 40.05 10.81 25.41
N ARG A 26 41.08 11.62 25.57
CA ARG A 26 41.63 11.94 26.91
C ARG A 26 40.63 12.68 27.78
N ARG A 27 39.79 13.54 27.19
CA ARG A 27 38.71 14.25 27.87
C ARG A 27 37.59 13.30 28.31
N ILE A 28 37.18 12.36 27.44
CA ILE A 28 36.17 11.34 27.78
C ILE A 28 36.63 10.55 29.02
N TYR A 29 37.87 10.15 29.11
CA TYR A 29 38.40 9.46 30.27
C TYR A 29 38.47 10.34 31.53
N SER A 30 38.84 11.62 31.39
CA SER A 30 38.98 12.53 32.53
C SER A 30 37.66 12.99 33.12
N ASN A 31 36.63 13.21 32.29
CA ASN A 31 35.35 13.77 32.69
C ASN A 31 34.15 12.89 32.21
N TRP A 32 34.32 11.58 32.35
CA TRP A 32 33.41 10.58 31.77
C TRP A 32 31.93 10.77 32.21
N LEU A 33 31.65 11.26 33.42
CA LEU A 33 30.30 11.50 33.86
C LEU A 33 29.57 12.60 33.06
N ILE A 34 30.28 13.67 32.73
CA ILE A 34 29.71 14.78 31.95
C ILE A 34 29.46 14.33 30.50
N GLU A 35 30.42 13.61 29.93
CA GLU A 35 30.28 13.05 28.58
C GLU A 35 29.16 12.01 28.50
N LEU A 36 28.98 11.21 29.56
CA LEU A 36 27.89 10.25 29.66
C LEU A 36 26.52 10.96 29.69
N VAL A 37 26.38 12.05 30.45
CA VAL A 37 25.14 12.85 30.49
C VAL A 37 24.82 13.43 29.11
N LEU A 38 25.82 13.97 28.41
CA LEU A 38 25.66 14.45 27.02
C LEU A 38 25.22 13.33 26.09
N PHE A 39 25.95 12.21 26.12
CA PHE A 39 25.66 11.05 25.32
C PHE A 39 24.22 10.53 25.55
N LEU A 40 23.82 10.38 26.81
CA LEU A 40 22.45 9.97 27.17
C LEU A 40 21.41 10.96 26.68
N GLY A 41 21.69 12.27 26.74
CA GLY A 41 20.80 13.30 26.22
C GLY A 41 20.60 13.20 24.73
N ILE A 42 21.69 13.05 23.95
CA ILE A 42 21.64 12.87 22.50
C ILE A 42 20.93 11.55 22.16
N LEU A 43 21.29 10.46 22.82
CA LEU A 43 20.70 9.13 22.65
C LEU A 43 19.18 9.17 22.87
N LEU A 44 18.74 9.75 23.97
CA LEU A 44 17.32 9.85 24.33
C LEU A 44 16.57 10.72 23.31
N GLY A 45 17.15 11.85 22.90
CA GLY A 45 16.59 12.72 21.88
C GLY A 45 16.43 12.02 20.53
N VAL A 46 17.47 11.37 20.04
CA VAL A 46 17.44 10.62 18.77
C VAL A 46 16.43 9.47 18.87
N THR A 47 16.45 8.71 19.98
CA THR A 47 15.51 7.60 20.19
C THR A 47 14.07 8.06 20.18
N LEU A 48 13.73 9.14 20.86
CA LEU A 48 12.37 9.69 20.90
C LEU A 48 11.92 10.22 19.54
N LEU A 49 12.80 10.92 18.81
CA LEU A 49 12.50 11.41 17.47
C LEU A 49 12.25 10.26 16.49
N CYS A 50 13.10 9.26 16.46
CA CYS A 50 12.92 8.07 15.65
C CYS A 50 11.66 7.29 16.06
N SER A 51 11.40 7.16 17.37
CA SER A 51 10.21 6.45 17.86
C SER A 51 8.90 7.14 17.48
N GLY A 52 8.87 8.47 17.37
CA GLY A 52 7.72 9.23 16.88
C GLY A 52 7.37 8.87 15.42
N VAL A 53 8.37 8.74 14.55
CA VAL A 53 8.17 8.30 13.16
C VAL A 53 7.71 6.85 13.10
N VAL A 54 8.36 5.96 13.85
CA VAL A 54 7.98 4.54 13.94
C VAL A 54 6.55 4.41 14.43
N PHE A 55 6.16 5.16 15.45
CA PHE A 55 4.80 5.19 15.99
C PHE A 55 3.78 5.69 14.94
N SER A 56 4.10 6.73 14.18
CA SER A 56 3.26 7.24 13.08
C SER A 56 3.00 6.15 12.03
N ASN A 57 4.00 5.33 11.70
CA ASN A 57 3.86 4.25 10.72
C ASN A 57 3.05 3.07 11.29
N VAL A 58 3.22 2.75 12.57
CA VAL A 58 2.37 1.76 13.25
C VAL A 58 0.91 2.20 13.29
N LEU A 59 0.66 3.49 13.57
CA LEU A 59 -0.68 4.07 13.54
C LEU A 59 -1.31 3.96 12.15
N ALA A 60 -0.55 4.28 11.10
CA ALA A 60 -1.00 4.16 9.71
C ALA A 60 -1.37 2.72 9.35
N GLU A 61 -0.52 1.76 9.70
CA GLU A 61 -0.79 0.35 9.44
C GLU A 61 -2.00 -0.18 10.22
N ALA A 62 -2.12 0.19 11.51
CA ALA A 62 -3.26 -0.20 12.34
C ALA A 62 -4.58 0.38 11.79
N ALA A 63 -4.59 1.66 11.41
CA ALA A 63 -5.74 2.32 10.81
C ALA A 63 -6.13 1.66 9.48
N LEU A 64 -5.16 1.34 8.61
CA LEU A 64 -5.43 0.66 7.34
C LEU A 64 -6.04 -0.72 7.57
N ARG A 65 -5.48 -1.53 8.45
CA ARG A 65 -6.00 -2.86 8.78
C ARG A 65 -7.43 -2.79 9.29
N THR A 66 -7.71 -1.87 10.21
CA THR A 66 -9.07 -1.66 10.71
C THR A 66 -10.02 -1.25 9.59
N THR A 67 -9.60 -0.35 8.72
CA THR A 67 -10.37 0.09 7.56
C THR A 67 -10.64 -1.07 6.61
N LEU A 68 -9.62 -1.84 6.22
CA LEU A 68 -9.75 -2.97 5.29
C LEU A 68 -10.53 -4.16 5.87
N THR A 69 -10.55 -4.32 7.19
CA THR A 69 -11.34 -5.38 7.85
C THR A 69 -12.83 -5.02 7.86
N ASN A 70 -13.16 -3.75 7.99
CA ASN A 70 -14.55 -3.27 8.09
C ASN A 70 -15.23 -3.07 6.73
N ILE A 71 -14.50 -3.10 5.61
CA ILE A 71 -15.11 -3.01 4.28
C ILE A 71 -15.73 -4.36 3.88
N THR A 72 -16.85 -4.28 3.19
CA THR A 72 -17.45 -5.45 2.56
C THR A 72 -16.53 -5.98 1.46
N LYS A 73 -16.63 -7.25 1.19
CA LYS A 73 -15.87 -7.92 0.13
C LYS A 73 -16.09 -7.27 -1.23
N GLU A 74 -17.32 -6.87 -1.53
CA GLU A 74 -17.66 -6.12 -2.75
C GLU A 74 -16.99 -4.76 -2.87
N GLN A 75 -16.66 -4.12 -1.74
CA GLN A 75 -15.98 -2.83 -1.73
C GLN A 75 -14.48 -2.97 -1.99
N ALA A 76 -13.92 -4.13 -1.73
CA ALA A 76 -12.51 -4.42 -1.95
C ALA A 76 -12.19 -4.79 -3.40
N ASN A 77 -13.17 -5.30 -4.16
CA ASN A 77 -12.95 -5.80 -5.51
C ASN A 77 -12.90 -4.67 -6.54
N ILE A 78 -12.02 -4.84 -7.53
CA ILE A 78 -11.95 -4.00 -8.73
C ILE A 78 -12.62 -4.75 -9.86
N LEU A 79 -13.62 -4.12 -10.50
CA LEU A 79 -14.31 -4.68 -11.65
C LEU A 79 -13.98 -3.85 -12.89
N VAL A 80 -13.39 -4.47 -13.88
CA VAL A 80 -13.18 -3.90 -15.21
C VAL A 80 -14.19 -4.54 -16.15
N ARG A 81 -14.99 -3.73 -16.84
CA ARG A 81 -15.99 -4.19 -17.81
C ARG A 81 -15.69 -3.60 -19.16
N VAL A 82 -15.77 -4.46 -20.18
CA VAL A 82 -15.66 -4.06 -21.57
C VAL A 82 -16.90 -4.57 -22.30
N PHE A 83 -17.57 -3.65 -22.98
CA PHE A 83 -18.77 -3.94 -23.74
C PHE A 83 -18.40 -3.95 -25.21
N ASN A 84 -18.51 -5.11 -25.84
CA ASN A 84 -18.15 -5.31 -27.24
C ASN A 84 -19.27 -6.08 -27.97
N ASP A 85 -19.36 -5.82 -29.28
CA ASP A 85 -20.06 -6.74 -30.15
C ASP A 85 -19.09 -7.86 -30.54
N LEU A 86 -19.58 -9.11 -30.53
CA LEU A 86 -18.80 -10.24 -31.00
C LEU A 86 -18.77 -10.21 -32.54
N ASP A 87 -17.60 -9.91 -33.10
CA ASP A 87 -17.41 -9.94 -34.54
C ASP A 87 -17.47 -11.37 -35.07
N GLU A 88 -17.68 -11.51 -36.39
CA GLU A 88 -17.54 -12.79 -37.03
C GLU A 88 -16.14 -13.37 -36.76
N PRO A 89 -16.05 -14.65 -36.37
CA PRO A 89 -14.76 -15.27 -36.14
C PRO A 89 -13.89 -15.28 -37.39
N ASN A 90 -12.60 -15.01 -37.25
CA ASN A 90 -11.64 -15.12 -38.32
C ASN A 90 -11.39 -16.58 -38.73
N LEU A 91 -10.54 -16.83 -39.72
CA LEU A 91 -10.16 -18.17 -40.21
C LEU A 91 -9.61 -19.09 -39.08
N SER A 92 -9.12 -18.53 -37.97
CA SER A 92 -8.67 -19.27 -36.80
C SER A 92 -9.76 -19.45 -35.74
N GLY A 93 -11.02 -19.09 -36.01
CA GLY A 93 -12.14 -19.24 -35.12
C GLY A 93 -12.23 -18.18 -34.03
N ARG A 94 -11.47 -17.07 -34.09
CA ARG A 94 -11.39 -16.06 -33.06
C ARG A 94 -12.09 -14.76 -33.46
N THR A 95 -12.77 -14.14 -32.51
CA THR A 95 -13.39 -12.83 -32.67
C THR A 95 -12.39 -11.71 -32.38
N PRO A 96 -11.96 -10.91 -33.37
CA PRO A 96 -10.84 -9.96 -33.24
C PRO A 96 -11.03 -8.92 -32.13
N ARG A 97 -12.22 -8.32 -32.02
CA ARG A 97 -12.48 -7.29 -30.98
C ARG A 97 -12.40 -7.86 -29.58
N TYR A 98 -12.96 -9.04 -29.37
CA TYR A 98 -12.92 -9.72 -28.07
C TYR A 98 -11.47 -10.04 -27.69
N GLU A 99 -10.71 -10.65 -28.62
CA GLU A 99 -9.31 -11.02 -28.36
C GLU A 99 -8.43 -9.81 -28.08
N ASN A 100 -8.60 -8.71 -28.83
CA ASN A 100 -7.89 -7.46 -28.59
C ASN A 100 -8.20 -6.89 -27.21
N SER A 101 -9.46 -6.93 -26.79
CA SER A 101 -9.87 -6.46 -25.47
C SER A 101 -9.27 -7.31 -24.35
N VAL A 102 -9.26 -8.64 -24.51
CA VAL A 102 -8.66 -9.57 -23.55
C VAL A 102 -7.16 -9.32 -23.45
N ASN A 103 -6.46 -9.28 -24.57
CA ASN A 103 -5.03 -9.05 -24.62
C ASN A 103 -4.65 -7.70 -23.99
N PHE A 104 -5.42 -6.65 -24.26
CA PHE A 104 -5.19 -5.33 -23.67
C PHE A 104 -5.36 -5.35 -22.15
N VAL A 105 -6.46 -5.91 -21.65
CA VAL A 105 -6.72 -5.96 -20.21
C VAL A 105 -5.68 -6.82 -19.50
N ASP A 106 -5.34 -7.99 -20.05
CA ASP A 106 -4.39 -8.91 -19.44
C ASP A 106 -2.97 -8.32 -19.42
N GLN A 107 -2.51 -7.65 -20.49
CA GLN A 107 -1.18 -7.07 -20.56
C GLN A 107 -1.05 -5.72 -19.84
N GLN A 108 -2.07 -4.86 -19.90
CA GLN A 108 -1.95 -3.49 -19.37
C GLN A 108 -2.54 -3.31 -17.98
N ILE A 109 -3.49 -4.15 -17.59
CA ILE A 109 -4.22 -4.01 -16.33
C ILE A 109 -3.87 -5.12 -15.37
N SER A 110 -4.01 -6.39 -15.80
CA SER A 110 -3.77 -7.54 -14.93
C SER A 110 -2.34 -7.56 -14.41
N MET A 111 -1.34 -7.29 -15.25
CA MET A 111 0.06 -7.22 -14.82
C MET A 111 0.34 -6.13 -13.78
N LYS A 112 -0.36 -4.97 -13.85
CA LYS A 112 -0.18 -3.88 -12.88
C LYS A 112 -0.85 -4.17 -11.55
N LEU A 113 -1.94 -4.91 -11.57
CA LEU A 113 -2.70 -5.27 -10.36
C LEU A 113 -2.19 -6.55 -9.69
N ASP A 114 -1.49 -7.42 -10.43
CA ASP A 114 -1.01 -8.73 -9.95
C ASP A 114 -0.35 -8.71 -8.57
N PRO A 115 0.53 -7.73 -8.22
CA PRO A 115 1.16 -7.68 -6.90
C PRO A 115 0.19 -7.47 -5.73
N TYR A 116 -1.03 -7.01 -6.00
CA TYR A 116 -2.04 -6.63 -4.99
C TYR A 116 -3.25 -7.54 -4.98
N VAL A 117 -3.31 -8.51 -5.90
CA VAL A 117 -4.48 -9.33 -6.18
C VAL A 117 -4.23 -10.77 -5.78
N SER A 118 -5.17 -11.37 -5.06
CA SER A 118 -5.15 -12.79 -4.72
C SER A 118 -5.72 -13.67 -5.84
N ARG A 119 -6.60 -13.09 -6.65
CA ARG A 119 -7.31 -13.82 -7.71
C ARG A 119 -7.85 -12.89 -8.78
N ILE A 120 -7.85 -13.37 -10.03
CA ILE A 120 -8.46 -12.70 -11.18
C ILE A 120 -9.47 -13.66 -11.79
N GLY A 121 -10.74 -13.27 -11.79
CA GLY A 121 -11.79 -14.01 -12.46
C GLY A 121 -12.28 -13.26 -13.71
N ARG A 122 -12.61 -13.99 -14.78
CA ARG A 122 -13.18 -13.42 -16.00
C ARG A 122 -14.56 -14.00 -16.26
N HIS A 123 -15.50 -13.11 -16.54
CA HIS A 123 -16.88 -13.45 -16.81
C HIS A 123 -17.32 -12.82 -18.14
N LEU A 124 -17.59 -13.66 -19.13
CA LEU A 124 -18.13 -13.28 -20.42
C LEU A 124 -19.63 -13.55 -20.44
N GLN A 125 -20.43 -12.58 -20.84
CA GLN A 125 -21.89 -12.65 -20.95
C GLN A 125 -22.31 -12.17 -22.33
N THR A 126 -23.29 -12.86 -22.93
CA THR A 126 -23.91 -12.41 -24.18
C THR A 126 -25.13 -11.51 -23.91
N ALA A 127 -25.71 -10.99 -24.98
CA ALA A 127 -27.05 -10.42 -24.96
C ALA A 127 -28.10 -11.44 -24.45
N THR A 128 -29.30 -10.97 -24.14
CA THR A 128 -30.41 -11.83 -23.73
C THR A 128 -30.96 -12.64 -24.88
N PHE A 129 -31.21 -13.91 -24.64
CA PHE A 129 -31.87 -14.84 -25.55
C PHE A 129 -33.23 -15.21 -25.01
N PHE A 130 -34.17 -15.50 -25.89
CA PHE A 130 -35.42 -16.20 -25.63
C PHE A 130 -35.25 -17.69 -25.95
N PHE A 131 -36.04 -18.53 -25.27
CA PHE A 131 -36.04 -19.98 -25.43
C PHE A 131 -37.32 -20.42 -26.15
N LYS A 132 -37.19 -21.44 -27.03
CA LYS A 132 -38.30 -22.05 -27.78
C LYS A 132 -38.08 -23.54 -27.96
N GLY A 133 -39.14 -24.29 -28.20
CA GLY A 133 -39.03 -25.72 -28.55
C GLY A 133 -39.20 -26.69 -27.39
N HIS A 134 -39.59 -26.20 -26.23
CA HIS A 134 -40.01 -27.02 -25.08
C HIS A 134 -41.39 -26.58 -24.60
N THR A 135 -42.24 -27.50 -24.19
CA THR A 135 -43.68 -27.23 -23.89
C THR A 135 -43.89 -26.14 -22.85
N HIS A 136 -42.96 -26.00 -21.88
CA HIS A 136 -43.04 -24.98 -20.81
C HIS A 136 -42.43 -23.63 -21.20
N LEU A 137 -41.83 -23.51 -22.39
CA LEU A 137 -41.13 -22.29 -22.85
C LEU A 137 -41.95 -21.44 -23.80
N GLU A 138 -43.08 -21.97 -24.30
CA GLU A 138 -43.97 -21.30 -25.27
C GLU A 138 -45.02 -20.42 -24.60
N LEU A 139 -44.57 -19.50 -23.75
CA LEU A 139 -45.45 -18.51 -23.11
C LEU A 139 -45.62 -17.26 -23.96
N GLU A 140 -46.67 -16.47 -23.66
CA GLU A 140 -46.86 -15.15 -24.26
C GLU A 140 -45.61 -14.28 -24.11
N ASN A 141 -45.40 -13.33 -25.06
CA ASN A 141 -44.16 -12.57 -25.19
C ASN A 141 -43.62 -11.92 -23.90
N GLU A 142 -44.51 -11.47 -22.99
CA GLU A 142 -44.07 -10.84 -21.74
C GLU A 142 -43.62 -11.84 -20.65
N LEU A 143 -44.18 -13.06 -20.68
CA LEU A 143 -43.85 -14.10 -19.68
C LEU A 143 -42.82 -15.11 -20.16
N ARG A 144 -42.34 -14.94 -21.41
CA ARG A 144 -41.41 -15.87 -22.01
C ARG A 144 -40.08 -15.95 -21.21
N PRO A 145 -39.62 -17.15 -20.85
CA PRO A 145 -38.33 -17.34 -20.21
C PRO A 145 -37.23 -16.78 -21.07
N ARG A 146 -36.27 -16.11 -20.40
CA ARG A 146 -35.11 -15.50 -21.04
C ARG A 146 -33.86 -15.80 -20.26
N GLY A 147 -32.71 -15.80 -20.95
CA GLY A 147 -31.44 -16.02 -20.32
C GLY A 147 -30.28 -15.39 -21.10
N GLN A 148 -29.11 -15.55 -20.59
CA GLN A 148 -27.87 -15.16 -21.23
C GLN A 148 -26.96 -16.38 -21.31
N ILE A 149 -26.24 -16.51 -22.39
CA ILE A 149 -25.17 -17.50 -22.46
C ILE A 149 -23.92 -16.87 -21.81
N GLN A 150 -23.33 -17.59 -20.89
CA GLN A 150 -22.26 -17.07 -20.04
C GLN A 150 -21.09 -18.04 -19.97
N HIS A 151 -19.90 -17.48 -19.79
CA HIS A 151 -18.70 -18.20 -19.44
C HIS A 151 -18.07 -17.56 -18.21
N MET A 152 -17.70 -18.36 -17.21
CA MET A 152 -16.95 -17.92 -16.04
C MET A 152 -15.73 -18.82 -15.89
N THR A 153 -14.55 -18.23 -15.80
CA THR A 153 -13.28 -18.98 -15.62
C THR A 153 -13.31 -19.83 -14.36
N ASP A 154 -13.92 -19.32 -13.31
CA ASP A 154 -13.92 -19.92 -11.97
C ASP A 154 -15.01 -20.98 -11.76
N LEU A 155 -15.94 -21.14 -12.73
CA LEU A 155 -17.11 -22.01 -12.55
C LEU A 155 -16.75 -23.47 -12.31
N ARG A 156 -15.65 -23.94 -12.89
CA ARG A 156 -15.18 -25.34 -12.80
C ARG A 156 -14.16 -25.59 -11.69
N GLU A 157 -13.87 -24.58 -10.90
CA GLU A 157 -12.84 -24.66 -9.88
C GLU A 157 -13.35 -25.47 -8.67
N ASP A 158 -12.50 -26.36 -8.18
CA ASP A 158 -12.80 -27.20 -7.04
C ASP A 158 -13.19 -26.39 -5.80
N GLY A 159 -14.27 -26.77 -5.15
CA GLY A 159 -14.76 -26.12 -3.95
C GLY A 159 -15.71 -24.93 -4.18
N LEU A 160 -15.97 -24.50 -5.43
CA LEU A 160 -16.89 -23.40 -5.74
C LEU A 160 -18.23 -23.87 -6.21
N THR A 161 -18.24 -24.86 -7.08
CA THR A 161 -19.45 -25.48 -7.60
C THR A 161 -19.34 -27.00 -7.50
N GLU A 162 -20.49 -27.63 -7.47
CA GLU A 162 -20.62 -29.08 -7.49
C GLU A 162 -21.59 -29.46 -8.63
N LEU A 163 -21.17 -30.40 -9.47
CA LEU A 163 -22.03 -31.00 -10.47
C LEU A 163 -23.02 -31.93 -9.76
N THR A 164 -24.31 -31.57 -9.82
CA THR A 164 -25.37 -32.40 -9.25
C THR A 164 -25.66 -33.62 -10.15
N SER A 165 -25.56 -33.42 -11.48
CA SER A 165 -25.73 -34.47 -12.46
C SER A 165 -25.12 -34.08 -13.81
N GLY A 166 -24.75 -35.06 -14.63
CA GLY A 166 -24.20 -34.87 -15.97
C GLY A 166 -22.72 -34.55 -15.97
N ARG A 167 -22.28 -33.70 -16.91
CA ARG A 167 -20.90 -33.31 -17.13
C ARG A 167 -20.77 -31.83 -17.47
N TRP A 168 -19.56 -31.31 -17.40
CA TRP A 168 -19.28 -29.97 -17.90
C TRP A 168 -19.31 -29.91 -19.44
N PRO A 169 -19.70 -28.76 -20.05
CA PRO A 169 -19.72 -28.61 -21.49
C PRO A 169 -18.32 -28.69 -22.05
N GLN A 170 -18.18 -29.34 -23.21
CA GLN A 170 -16.93 -29.46 -23.93
C GLN A 170 -16.96 -28.59 -25.17
N THR A 171 -15.78 -28.08 -25.57
CA THR A 171 -15.62 -27.45 -26.86
C THR A 171 -15.65 -28.54 -27.93
N LEU A 172 -16.67 -28.53 -28.77
CA LEU A 172 -16.71 -29.43 -29.92
C LEU A 172 -15.65 -28.99 -30.93
N SER A 173 -14.48 -29.61 -30.89
CA SER A 173 -13.28 -29.27 -31.68
C SER A 173 -13.40 -29.58 -33.18
N ASN A 174 -14.58 -29.92 -33.67
CA ASN A 174 -14.79 -30.24 -35.08
C ASN A 174 -15.50 -29.08 -35.80
N PHE A 175 -14.77 -28.04 -36.11
CA PHE A 175 -15.03 -27.25 -37.34
C PHE A 175 -14.73 -28.18 -38.55
N SER A 176 -15.50 -29.21 -38.71
CA SER A 176 -15.46 -30.00 -39.95
C SER A 176 -16.05 -29.18 -41.05
N GLN A 177 -15.39 -29.13 -42.19
CA GLN A 177 -15.71 -28.43 -43.44
C GLN A 177 -17.11 -28.75 -44.03
N SER A 178 -17.99 -29.39 -43.34
CA SER A 178 -19.34 -29.74 -43.81
C SER A 178 -20.38 -29.55 -42.70
N GLY A 179 -21.00 -28.37 -42.73
CA GLY A 179 -22.23 -28.09 -42.02
C GLY A 179 -22.01 -27.52 -40.62
N VAL A 180 -22.32 -26.23 -40.47
CA VAL A 180 -22.49 -25.54 -39.20
C VAL A 180 -23.49 -26.35 -38.35
N ARG A 181 -23.01 -27.07 -37.37
CA ARG A 181 -23.88 -27.58 -36.30
C ARG A 181 -24.20 -26.41 -35.42
N ASN A 182 -25.39 -25.82 -35.61
CA ASN A 182 -25.96 -24.81 -34.71
C ASN A 182 -26.34 -25.43 -33.35
N HIS A 183 -25.38 -26.11 -32.70
CA HIS A 183 -25.59 -26.85 -31.47
C HIS A 183 -24.49 -26.53 -30.46
N ILE A 184 -24.86 -26.07 -29.26
CA ILE A 184 -23.96 -25.77 -28.15
C ILE A 184 -24.35 -26.55 -26.91
N GLU A 185 -23.35 -27.15 -26.26
CA GLU A 185 -23.51 -27.74 -24.93
C GLU A 185 -23.50 -26.66 -23.85
N VAL A 186 -24.49 -26.77 -22.93
CA VAL A 186 -24.60 -25.85 -21.80
C VAL A 186 -24.82 -26.59 -20.49
N VAL A 187 -24.43 -25.97 -19.38
CA VAL A 187 -24.86 -26.39 -18.03
C VAL A 187 -25.75 -25.30 -17.44
N ILE A 188 -26.68 -25.76 -16.61
CA ILE A 188 -27.67 -24.92 -15.93
C ILE A 188 -27.53 -25.07 -14.41
N ASP A 189 -27.82 -24.02 -13.66
CA ASP A 189 -27.88 -24.12 -12.21
C ASP A 189 -29.12 -24.92 -11.76
N GLN A 190 -29.03 -25.61 -10.64
CA GLN A 190 -30.08 -26.48 -10.11
C GLN A 190 -31.42 -25.76 -9.98
N LYS A 191 -31.43 -24.49 -9.60
CA LYS A 191 -32.65 -23.69 -9.50
C LYS A 191 -33.26 -23.40 -10.87
N GLY A 192 -32.43 -23.12 -11.88
CA GLY A 192 -32.89 -22.92 -13.25
C GLY A 192 -33.51 -24.17 -13.85
N SER A 193 -32.88 -25.34 -13.62
CA SER A 193 -33.40 -26.64 -14.01
C SER A 193 -34.79 -26.88 -13.41
N LEU A 194 -34.99 -26.61 -12.12
CA LEU A 194 -36.30 -26.77 -11.45
C LEU A 194 -37.31 -25.76 -11.92
N LEU A 195 -36.93 -24.52 -12.22
CA LEU A 195 -37.89 -23.47 -12.68
C LEU A 195 -38.44 -23.71 -14.08
N LEU A 196 -37.65 -24.35 -14.95
CA LEU A 196 -38.05 -24.67 -16.33
C LEU A 196 -38.36 -26.15 -16.55
N GLU A 197 -38.27 -26.99 -15.51
CA GLU A 197 -38.46 -28.44 -15.60
C GLU A 197 -37.55 -29.10 -16.66
N LEU A 198 -36.28 -28.59 -16.77
CA LEU A 198 -35.33 -29.05 -17.75
C LEU A 198 -34.32 -30.03 -17.11
N GLY A 199 -34.10 -31.16 -17.79
CA GLY A 199 -33.14 -32.19 -17.41
C GLY A 199 -31.94 -32.30 -18.32
N ILE A 200 -31.07 -33.28 -18.05
CA ILE A 200 -29.93 -33.63 -18.91
C ILE A 200 -30.44 -34.25 -20.21
N GLY A 201 -29.87 -33.79 -21.34
CA GLY A 201 -30.25 -34.27 -22.67
C GLY A 201 -31.41 -33.49 -23.29
N ASP A 202 -32.06 -32.59 -22.52
CA ASP A 202 -33.07 -31.72 -23.09
C ASP A 202 -32.42 -30.70 -24.04
N SER A 203 -33.02 -30.56 -25.22
CA SER A 203 -32.61 -29.59 -26.23
C SER A 203 -33.66 -28.49 -26.36
N MET A 204 -33.19 -27.27 -26.59
CA MET A 204 -34.05 -26.13 -26.89
C MET A 204 -33.40 -25.21 -27.90
N LYS A 205 -34.22 -24.43 -28.58
CA LYS A 205 -33.76 -23.40 -29.51
C LYS A 205 -33.68 -22.05 -28.83
N ILE A 206 -32.58 -21.32 -29.11
CA ILE A 206 -32.41 -19.95 -28.63
C ILE A 206 -32.40 -18.97 -29.79
N PHE A 207 -32.85 -17.76 -29.54
CA PHE A 207 -32.76 -16.64 -30.48
C PHE A 207 -32.56 -15.32 -29.72
N PRO A 208 -31.75 -14.39 -30.25
CA PRO A 208 -31.48 -13.14 -29.57
C PRO A 208 -32.74 -12.30 -29.39
N ALA A 209 -32.95 -11.76 -28.18
CA ALA A 209 -34.09 -10.90 -27.89
C ALA A 209 -34.11 -9.58 -28.70
N SER A 210 -32.90 -9.13 -29.13
CA SER A 210 -32.73 -7.94 -29.99
C SER A 210 -33.03 -8.17 -31.48
N ARG A 211 -33.23 -9.42 -31.93
CA ARG A 211 -33.41 -9.81 -33.33
C ARG A 211 -34.63 -10.71 -33.48
N ILE A 212 -35.76 -10.29 -32.94
CA ILE A 212 -37.00 -11.08 -32.92
C ILE A 212 -37.48 -11.41 -34.35
N ASP A 213 -37.18 -10.57 -35.33
CA ASP A 213 -37.60 -10.73 -36.74
C ASP A 213 -36.67 -11.64 -37.56
N HIS A 214 -35.56 -12.13 -37.00
CA HIS A 214 -34.64 -13.01 -37.70
C HIS A 214 -34.88 -14.47 -37.29
N PRO A 215 -35.16 -15.36 -38.27
CA PRO A 215 -35.53 -16.77 -38.03
C PRO A 215 -34.35 -17.69 -37.63
N GLU A 216 -33.12 -17.18 -37.60
CA GLU A 216 -31.98 -18.00 -37.21
C GLU A 216 -32.03 -18.38 -35.76
N SER A 217 -32.19 -19.64 -35.48
CA SER A 217 -32.18 -20.21 -34.14
C SER A 217 -31.04 -21.17 -33.98
N MET A 218 -30.38 -21.14 -32.83
CA MET A 218 -29.35 -22.08 -32.47
C MET A 218 -29.94 -23.11 -31.49
N GLU A 219 -29.53 -24.35 -31.64
CA GLU A 219 -29.93 -25.42 -30.72
C GLU A 219 -28.92 -25.53 -29.59
N ILE A 220 -29.42 -25.61 -28.36
CA ILE A 220 -28.59 -25.84 -27.18
C ILE A 220 -29.05 -27.13 -26.50
N GLU A 221 -28.10 -27.88 -25.94
CA GLU A 221 -28.33 -29.10 -25.18
C GLU A 221 -27.83 -28.95 -23.75
N ILE A 222 -28.63 -29.34 -22.78
CA ILE A 222 -28.27 -29.34 -21.36
C ILE A 222 -27.47 -30.63 -21.08
N VAL A 223 -26.15 -30.49 -20.87
CA VAL A 223 -25.28 -31.64 -20.60
C VAL A 223 -24.96 -31.80 -19.12
N GLY A 224 -25.31 -30.85 -18.28
CA GLY A 224 -25.12 -30.94 -16.83
C GLY A 224 -25.88 -29.93 -16.01
N ILE A 225 -26.09 -30.28 -14.75
CA ILE A 225 -26.74 -29.44 -13.76
C ILE A 225 -25.77 -29.26 -12.60
N PHE A 226 -25.54 -28.02 -12.18
CA PHE A 226 -24.62 -27.71 -11.09
C PHE A 226 -25.28 -26.87 -9.98
N ARG A 227 -24.67 -26.86 -8.81
CA ARG A 227 -25.02 -25.96 -7.72
C ARG A 227 -23.80 -25.22 -7.20
N ARG A 228 -23.97 -24.03 -6.65
CA ARG A 228 -22.94 -23.31 -5.90
C ARG A 228 -22.82 -23.92 -4.51
N ILE A 229 -21.58 -24.17 -4.06
CA ILE A 229 -21.32 -24.71 -2.72
C ILE A 229 -21.54 -23.59 -1.69
N ASP A 230 -20.98 -22.40 -1.93
CA ASP A 230 -21.17 -21.21 -1.11
C ASP A 230 -21.67 -20.05 -1.97
N PRO A 231 -22.98 -19.75 -1.94
CA PRO A 231 -23.54 -18.62 -2.68
C PRO A 231 -23.04 -17.24 -2.22
N MET A 232 -22.51 -17.14 -1.00
CA MET A 232 -21.98 -15.90 -0.43
C MET A 232 -20.49 -15.68 -0.72
N ASN A 233 -19.86 -16.59 -1.45
CA ASN A 233 -18.48 -16.45 -1.84
C ASN A 233 -18.26 -15.24 -2.75
N ASP A 234 -17.19 -14.48 -2.49
CA ASP A 234 -16.81 -13.24 -3.21
C ASP A 234 -16.64 -13.42 -4.71
N ILE A 235 -16.35 -14.64 -5.13
CA ILE A 235 -16.12 -14.99 -6.52
C ILE A 235 -17.35 -14.75 -7.40
N TRP A 236 -18.54 -14.70 -6.81
CA TRP A 236 -19.78 -14.46 -7.55
C TRP A 236 -20.02 -12.97 -7.85
N TYR A 237 -19.05 -12.09 -7.59
CA TYR A 237 -19.01 -10.67 -7.98
C TYR A 237 -20.25 -9.87 -7.52
N GLY A 238 -20.66 -10.10 -6.27
CA GLY A 238 -21.87 -9.47 -5.72
C GLY A 238 -23.17 -10.08 -6.22
N ARG A 239 -23.11 -11.20 -6.89
CA ARG A 239 -24.29 -12.03 -7.24
C ARG A 239 -24.61 -13.01 -6.11
N GLU A 240 -24.79 -12.51 -4.92
CA GLU A 240 -25.19 -13.29 -3.74
C GLU A 240 -26.56 -13.96 -3.94
N LYS A 241 -27.39 -13.37 -4.80
CA LYS A 241 -28.67 -13.95 -5.19
C LYS A 241 -28.47 -15.12 -6.16
N ASP A 242 -29.48 -15.97 -6.24
CA ASP A 242 -29.51 -17.09 -7.17
C ASP A 242 -29.20 -16.63 -8.61
N PHE A 243 -28.50 -17.46 -9.36
CA PHE A 243 -28.25 -17.21 -10.77
C PHE A 243 -29.56 -17.19 -11.55
N SER A 244 -30.41 -18.18 -11.32
CA SER A 244 -31.74 -18.27 -11.90
C SER A 244 -32.79 -17.71 -10.93
N TYR A 245 -33.68 -16.88 -11.44
CA TYR A 245 -34.77 -16.30 -10.64
C TYR A 245 -36.02 -16.10 -11.45
N LYS A 246 -37.13 -16.15 -10.75
CA LYS A 246 -38.47 -15.83 -11.29
C LYS A 246 -38.98 -14.55 -10.65
N ASP A 247 -39.25 -13.55 -11.46
CA ASP A 247 -39.90 -12.30 -11.06
C ASP A 247 -41.32 -12.29 -11.54
N LYS A 248 -42.09 -11.26 -11.18
CA LYS A 248 -43.50 -11.08 -11.57
C LYS A 248 -43.74 -11.03 -13.08
N ARG A 249 -42.70 -10.60 -13.83
CA ARG A 249 -42.77 -10.36 -15.29
C ARG A 249 -42.12 -11.45 -16.12
N TRP A 250 -41.04 -12.06 -15.62
CA TRP A 250 -40.27 -13.03 -16.39
C TRP A 250 -39.47 -14.00 -15.51
N THR A 251 -39.10 -15.10 -16.10
CA THR A 251 -38.09 -16.03 -15.54
C THR A 251 -36.77 -15.81 -16.25
N PHE A 252 -35.70 -15.56 -15.49
CA PHE A 252 -34.34 -15.37 -16.00
C PHE A 252 -33.44 -16.54 -15.60
N ILE A 253 -32.78 -17.14 -16.58
CA ILE A 253 -31.96 -18.34 -16.40
C ILE A 253 -30.67 -18.19 -17.22
N PRO A 254 -29.51 -18.00 -16.57
CA PRO A 254 -28.26 -18.03 -17.27
C PRO A 254 -27.86 -19.46 -17.62
N LEU A 255 -27.30 -19.64 -18.80
CA LEU A 255 -26.78 -20.92 -19.29
C LEU A 255 -25.26 -20.76 -19.42
N PHE A 256 -24.52 -21.72 -18.92
CA PHE A 256 -23.07 -21.63 -18.91
C PHE A 256 -22.46 -22.61 -19.90
N THR A 257 -21.49 -22.11 -20.69
CA THR A 257 -20.76 -22.87 -21.68
C THR A 257 -19.25 -22.57 -21.65
N THR A 258 -18.49 -23.10 -22.58
CA THR A 258 -17.08 -22.79 -22.77
C THR A 258 -16.91 -21.39 -23.39
N GLU A 259 -15.72 -20.78 -23.21
CA GLU A 259 -15.40 -19.51 -23.85
C GLU A 259 -15.51 -19.60 -25.36
N SER A 260 -14.94 -20.65 -25.96
CA SER A 260 -15.05 -20.92 -27.40
C SER A 260 -16.48 -21.17 -27.89
N GLY A 261 -17.35 -21.74 -27.06
CA GLY A 261 -18.78 -21.84 -27.35
C GLY A 261 -19.43 -20.47 -27.62
N ILE A 262 -19.00 -19.45 -26.90
CA ILE A 262 -19.47 -18.07 -27.12
C ILE A 262 -18.73 -17.39 -28.27
N THR A 263 -17.40 -17.41 -28.25
CA THR A 263 -16.57 -16.62 -29.19
C THR A 263 -16.49 -17.21 -30.59
N GLU A 264 -16.73 -18.51 -30.73
CA GLU A 264 -16.71 -19.19 -32.03
C GLU A 264 -18.11 -19.53 -32.52
N GLN A 265 -18.89 -20.26 -31.72
CA GLN A 265 -20.17 -20.82 -32.18
C GLN A 265 -21.30 -19.77 -32.15
N ILE A 266 -21.47 -19.03 -31.04
CA ILE A 266 -22.49 -17.98 -30.98
C ILE A 266 -22.12 -16.83 -31.91
N ALA A 267 -20.86 -16.42 -31.93
CA ALA A 267 -20.40 -15.32 -32.77
C ALA A 267 -20.54 -15.61 -34.27
N SER A 268 -20.34 -16.87 -34.73
CA SER A 268 -20.55 -17.25 -36.13
C SER A 268 -22.03 -17.31 -36.49
N THR A 269 -22.91 -17.75 -35.60
CA THR A 269 -24.35 -17.79 -35.86
C THR A 269 -25.00 -16.41 -35.76
N TYR A 270 -24.53 -15.59 -34.84
CA TYR A 270 -25.07 -14.24 -34.57
C TYR A 270 -23.96 -13.18 -34.61
N PRO A 271 -23.35 -12.89 -35.77
CA PRO A 271 -22.31 -11.87 -35.88
C PRO A 271 -22.80 -10.51 -35.36
N GLY A 272 -21.96 -9.81 -34.61
CA GLY A 272 -22.29 -8.52 -34.02
C GLY A 272 -23.24 -8.62 -32.83
N ILE A 273 -23.38 -9.78 -32.21
CA ILE A 273 -24.15 -9.88 -30.96
C ILE A 273 -23.42 -9.19 -29.83
N TYR A 274 -24.16 -8.41 -29.06
CA TYR A 274 -23.64 -7.72 -27.89
C TYR A 274 -23.09 -8.69 -26.84
N SER A 275 -21.91 -8.36 -26.31
CA SER A 275 -21.28 -9.08 -25.19
C SER A 275 -20.73 -8.13 -24.15
N ASN A 276 -20.62 -8.62 -22.94
CA ASN A 276 -20.03 -7.94 -21.79
C ASN A 276 -18.99 -8.85 -21.16
N VAL A 277 -17.75 -8.40 -21.12
CA VAL A 277 -16.66 -9.08 -20.44
C VAL A 277 -16.34 -8.34 -19.15
N THR A 278 -16.37 -9.04 -18.04
CA THR A 278 -16.04 -8.49 -16.72
C THR A 278 -14.84 -9.22 -16.15
N TRP A 279 -13.75 -8.49 -15.88
CA TRP A 279 -12.65 -8.95 -15.05
C TRP A 279 -12.90 -8.52 -13.62
N ALA A 280 -12.82 -9.46 -12.70
CA ALA A 280 -12.93 -9.20 -11.27
C ALA A 280 -11.59 -9.49 -10.59
N TYR A 281 -10.99 -8.45 -10.07
CA TYR A 281 -9.75 -8.52 -9.32
C TYR A 281 -10.08 -8.54 -7.84
N GLN A 282 -9.78 -9.64 -7.17
CA GLN A 282 -9.94 -9.78 -5.73
C GLN A 282 -8.65 -9.33 -5.04
N LEU A 283 -8.72 -8.23 -4.32
CA LEU A 283 -7.55 -7.68 -3.63
C LEU A 283 -7.19 -8.51 -2.39
N ASP A 284 -5.90 -8.77 -2.23
CA ASP A 284 -5.36 -9.37 -1.02
C ASP A 284 -5.28 -8.33 0.10
N ARG A 285 -6.39 -8.21 0.86
CA ARG A 285 -6.54 -7.23 1.94
C ARG A 285 -5.50 -7.38 3.06
N HIS A 286 -4.95 -8.59 3.23
CA HIS A 286 -3.99 -8.88 4.29
C HIS A 286 -2.57 -8.46 3.94
N ASN A 287 -2.25 -8.41 2.65
CA ASN A 287 -0.92 -8.08 2.15
C ASN A 287 -0.72 -6.60 1.79
N ILE A 288 -1.81 -5.80 1.73
CA ILE A 288 -1.72 -4.36 1.47
C ILE A 288 -1.13 -3.65 2.69
N LYS A 289 -0.01 -2.94 2.50
CA LYS A 289 0.68 -2.14 3.51
C LYS A 289 0.29 -0.67 3.38
N ALA A 290 0.31 0.06 4.50
CA ALA A 290 0.04 1.49 4.52
C ALA A 290 0.95 2.31 3.59
N SER A 291 2.21 1.89 3.42
CA SER A 291 3.18 2.52 2.49
C SER A 291 2.84 2.31 1.01
N GLN A 292 1.98 1.34 0.67
CA GLN A 292 1.60 1.02 -0.71
C GLN A 292 0.29 1.70 -1.14
N VAL A 293 -0.45 2.31 -0.21
CA VAL A 293 -1.78 2.90 -0.48
C VAL A 293 -1.72 3.95 -1.58
N SER A 294 -0.78 4.89 -1.51
CA SER A 294 -0.61 5.91 -2.55
C SER A 294 -0.27 5.30 -3.92
N MET A 295 0.58 4.30 -3.93
CA MET A 295 0.96 3.59 -5.17
C MET A 295 -0.24 2.84 -5.78
N ILE A 296 -1.07 2.19 -4.97
CA ILE A 296 -2.30 1.53 -5.43
C ILE A 296 -3.28 2.56 -6.00
N GLN A 297 -3.46 3.71 -5.36
CA GLN A 297 -4.30 4.80 -5.86
C GLN A 297 -3.79 5.33 -7.21
N ASP A 298 -2.49 5.48 -7.37
CA ASP A 298 -1.86 5.92 -8.63
C ASP A 298 -2.05 4.88 -9.74
N VAL A 299 -1.85 3.59 -9.45
CA VAL A 299 -2.11 2.48 -10.39
C VAL A 299 -3.57 2.47 -10.83
N ILE A 300 -4.52 2.61 -9.91
CA ILE A 300 -5.95 2.67 -10.24
C ILE A 300 -6.26 3.88 -11.13
N ARG A 301 -5.65 5.04 -10.86
CA ARG A 301 -5.82 6.26 -11.67
C ARG A 301 -5.27 6.07 -13.08
N GLU A 302 -4.10 5.45 -13.18
CA GLU A 302 -3.47 5.12 -14.45
C GLU A 302 -4.31 4.14 -15.27
N ILE A 303 -4.80 3.06 -14.65
CA ILE A 303 -5.70 2.09 -15.29
C ILE A 303 -6.97 2.79 -15.82
N LYS A 304 -7.56 3.67 -15.03
CA LYS A 304 -8.74 4.43 -15.45
C LYS A 304 -8.46 5.29 -16.69
N TYR A 305 -7.30 5.93 -16.73
CA TYR A 305 -6.88 6.72 -17.87
C TYR A 305 -6.68 5.84 -19.11
N TYR A 306 -5.97 4.72 -19.02
CA TYR A 306 -5.73 3.80 -20.13
C TYR A 306 -7.03 3.19 -20.67
N LEU A 307 -7.94 2.76 -19.79
CA LEU A 307 -9.23 2.24 -20.20
C LEU A 307 -10.01 3.27 -21.01
N SER A 308 -10.12 4.50 -20.53
CA SER A 308 -10.89 5.55 -21.20
C SER A 308 -10.27 6.01 -22.50
N SER A 309 -8.95 5.86 -22.70
CA SER A 309 -8.24 6.34 -23.89
C SER A 309 -8.09 5.27 -24.99
N GLN A 310 -8.09 3.99 -24.63
CA GLN A 310 -7.74 2.90 -25.56
C GLN A 310 -8.89 1.92 -25.84
N LEU A 311 -9.85 1.81 -24.94
CA LEU A 311 -11.00 0.92 -25.11
C LEU A 311 -12.29 1.73 -25.06
N GLU A 312 -12.92 1.86 -26.21
CA GLU A 312 -14.29 2.37 -26.31
C GLU A 312 -15.23 1.43 -25.55
N ASN A 313 -16.27 1.98 -24.93
CA ASN A 313 -17.26 1.21 -24.19
C ASN A 313 -16.69 0.38 -23.01
N SER A 314 -15.65 0.85 -22.35
CA SER A 314 -15.13 0.24 -21.13
C SER A 314 -15.53 1.00 -19.88
N SER A 315 -15.62 0.31 -18.77
CA SER A 315 -15.86 0.91 -17.45
C SER A 315 -15.06 0.21 -16.38
N ILE A 316 -14.59 0.99 -15.41
CA ILE A 316 -13.96 0.45 -14.20
C ILE A 316 -14.78 0.84 -12.99
N THR A 317 -15.10 -0.13 -12.16
CA THR A 317 -15.76 0.09 -10.87
C THR A 317 -14.78 -0.23 -9.75
N VAL A 318 -14.34 0.80 -9.04
CA VAL A 318 -13.43 0.69 -7.90
C VAL A 318 -14.07 1.37 -6.71
N LYS A 319 -14.72 0.61 -5.86
CA LYS A 319 -15.29 1.14 -4.60
C LYS A 319 -14.18 1.40 -3.57
N LEU A 320 -13.09 0.65 -3.64
CA LEU A 320 -11.91 0.75 -2.77
C LEU A 320 -11.31 2.16 -2.77
N ASN A 321 -11.26 2.85 -3.91
CA ASN A 321 -10.65 4.18 -4.00
C ASN A 321 -11.26 5.14 -2.97
N ARG A 322 -12.58 5.16 -2.85
CA ARG A 322 -13.28 6.01 -1.87
C ARG A 322 -12.87 5.67 -0.43
N VAL A 323 -12.66 4.38 -0.14
CA VAL A 323 -12.22 3.91 1.17
C VAL A 323 -10.79 4.33 1.46
N LEU A 324 -9.90 4.19 0.47
CA LEU A 324 -8.50 4.62 0.58
C LEU A 324 -8.35 6.14 0.65
N ASP A 325 -9.21 6.90 -0.05
CA ASP A 325 -9.24 8.36 0.03
C ASP A 325 -9.65 8.81 1.44
N ALA A 326 -10.73 8.23 1.98
CA ALA A 326 -11.18 8.51 3.34
C ALA A 326 -10.12 8.11 4.39
N TYR A 327 -9.44 6.96 4.21
CA TYR A 327 -8.33 6.54 5.04
C TYR A 327 -7.18 7.56 5.00
N SER A 328 -6.79 8.02 3.81
CA SER A 328 -5.70 8.99 3.64
C SER A 328 -6.00 10.33 4.32
N GLU A 329 -7.24 10.81 4.24
CA GLU A 329 -7.70 12.02 4.91
C GLU A 329 -7.69 11.86 6.44
N GLN A 330 -8.23 10.76 6.95
CA GLN A 330 -8.21 10.45 8.39
C GLN A 330 -6.79 10.30 8.92
N LEU A 331 -5.90 9.68 8.15
CA LEU A 331 -4.49 9.51 8.52
C LEU A 331 -3.76 10.84 8.62
N LEU A 332 -4.04 11.80 7.72
CA LEU A 332 -3.48 13.15 7.81
C LEU A 332 -3.87 13.82 9.12
N LEU A 333 -5.14 13.78 9.49
CA LEU A 333 -5.64 14.33 10.75
C LEU A 333 -5.02 13.63 11.98
N ALA A 334 -4.89 12.31 11.93
CA ALA A 334 -4.30 11.52 13.01
C ALA A 334 -2.78 11.76 13.18
N ARG A 335 -2.07 12.20 12.12
CA ARG A 335 -0.65 12.54 12.18
C ARG A 335 -0.36 13.90 12.83
N ILE A 336 -1.33 14.82 12.88
CA ILE A 336 -1.14 16.15 13.49
C ILE A 336 -0.69 16.06 14.95
N PRO A 337 -1.34 15.32 15.86
CA PRO A 337 -0.87 15.16 17.24
C PRO A 337 0.54 14.56 17.33
N VAL A 338 0.89 13.63 16.46
CA VAL A 338 2.22 13.01 16.41
C VAL A 338 3.28 14.04 16.02
N LEU A 339 3.01 14.88 15.02
CA LEU A 339 3.89 15.97 14.62
C LEU A 339 4.09 16.99 15.75
N LEU A 340 3.02 17.37 16.44
CA LEU A 340 3.10 18.26 17.60
C LEU A 340 3.97 17.65 18.71
N MET A 341 3.83 16.35 18.97
CA MET A 341 4.68 15.63 19.93
C MET A 341 6.15 15.65 19.50
N ILE A 342 6.46 15.44 18.22
CA ILE A 342 7.82 15.50 17.68
C ILE A 342 8.41 16.91 17.86
N PHE A 343 7.65 17.97 17.58
CA PHE A 343 8.09 19.36 17.78
C PHE A 343 8.35 19.66 19.26
N LEU A 344 7.49 19.18 20.17
CA LEU A 344 7.67 19.33 21.60
C LEU A 344 8.94 18.62 22.08
N VAL A 345 9.17 17.38 21.63
CA VAL A 345 10.39 16.63 21.96
C VAL A 345 11.65 17.34 21.41
N CYS A 346 11.60 17.87 20.19
CA CYS A 346 12.68 18.68 19.63
C CYS A 346 12.98 19.91 20.51
N GLY A 347 11.94 20.62 20.94
CA GLY A 347 12.10 21.80 21.81
C GLY A 347 12.75 21.46 23.16
N ILE A 348 12.30 20.39 23.79
CA ILE A 348 12.87 19.89 25.06
C ILE A 348 14.33 19.44 24.85
N LEU A 349 14.63 18.74 23.76
CA LEU A 349 15.98 18.30 23.42
C LEU A 349 16.93 19.50 23.23
N ILE A 350 16.53 20.50 22.44
CA ILE A 350 17.31 21.72 22.21
C ILE A 350 17.58 22.43 23.55
N TYR A 351 16.54 22.61 24.39
CA TYR A 351 16.67 23.23 25.70
C TYR A 351 17.62 22.46 26.61
N TYR A 352 17.45 21.15 26.72
CA TYR A 352 18.32 20.28 27.53
C TYR A 352 19.78 20.34 27.07
N LEU A 353 20.03 20.23 25.76
CA LEU A 353 21.38 20.28 25.20
C LEU A 353 22.02 21.65 25.39
N ALA A 354 21.27 22.75 25.21
CA ALA A 354 21.77 24.08 25.43
C ALA A 354 22.14 24.33 26.90
N LEU A 355 21.30 23.86 27.83
CA LEU A 355 21.53 23.96 29.25
C LEU A 355 22.76 23.13 29.69
N THR A 356 22.86 21.90 29.23
CA THR A 356 23.98 21.01 29.54
C THR A 356 25.29 21.57 28.93
N ALA A 357 25.25 22.01 27.68
CA ALA A 357 26.42 22.65 27.04
C ALA A 357 26.87 23.91 27.77
N SER A 358 25.93 24.75 28.25
CA SER A 358 26.24 25.93 29.07
C SER A 358 26.94 25.55 30.38
N LEU A 359 26.49 24.49 31.05
CA LEU A 359 27.16 23.98 32.27
C LEU A 359 28.57 23.48 31.99
N ILE A 360 28.76 22.76 30.85
CA ILE A 360 30.07 22.25 30.44
C ILE A 360 31.03 23.39 30.13
N VAL A 361 30.58 24.42 29.42
CA VAL A 361 31.41 25.60 29.14
C VAL A 361 31.85 26.29 30.42
N ARG A 362 30.97 26.39 31.45
CA ARG A 362 31.35 26.95 32.73
C ARG A 362 32.39 26.11 33.48
N THR A 363 32.21 24.78 33.51
CA THR A 363 33.19 23.88 34.14
C THR A 363 34.52 23.83 33.43
N ARG A 364 34.54 24.00 32.11
CA ARG A 364 35.77 24.02 31.26
C ARG A 364 36.31 25.44 30.99
N SER A 365 35.77 26.46 31.62
CA SER A 365 36.20 27.85 31.39
C SER A 365 37.69 28.07 31.62
N SER A 366 38.30 27.44 32.61
CA SER A 366 39.72 27.47 32.87
C SER A 366 40.58 26.82 31.78
N GLU A 367 40.17 25.67 31.27
CA GLU A 367 40.85 25.01 30.14
C GLU A 367 40.74 25.84 28.85
N ILE A 368 39.57 26.42 28.57
CA ILE A 368 39.36 27.29 27.42
C ILE A 368 40.24 28.53 27.53
N ALA A 369 40.34 29.12 28.72
CA ALA A 369 41.21 30.27 28.95
C ALA A 369 42.70 29.95 28.72
N VAL A 370 43.18 28.80 29.19
CA VAL A 370 44.58 28.34 28.95
C VAL A 370 44.84 28.08 27.46
N ILE A 371 43.89 27.48 26.74
CA ILE A 371 44.04 27.21 25.31
C ILE A 371 44.04 28.55 24.53
N LYS A 372 43.21 29.51 24.91
CA LYS A 372 43.18 30.84 24.32
C LYS A 372 44.45 31.67 24.63
N SER A 373 45.01 31.59 25.84
CA SER A 373 46.25 32.25 26.18
C SER A 373 47.43 31.74 25.36
N ARG A 374 47.34 30.53 24.84
CA ARG A 374 48.31 29.95 23.90
C ARG A 374 48.03 30.29 22.43
N GLY A 375 47.09 31.21 22.15
CA GLY A 375 46.81 31.75 20.81
C GLY A 375 45.75 31.02 20.00
N ALA A 376 44.96 30.10 20.62
CA ALA A 376 43.88 29.42 19.90
C ALA A 376 42.73 30.38 19.60
N THR A 377 42.22 30.32 18.36
CA THR A 377 41.04 31.09 17.90
C THR A 377 39.74 30.46 18.41
N THR A 378 38.68 31.27 18.52
CA THR A 378 37.33 30.77 18.88
C THR A 378 36.83 29.72 17.91
N LEU A 379 37.22 29.81 16.62
CA LEU A 379 36.87 28.85 15.59
C LEU A 379 37.53 27.49 15.83
N GLN A 380 38.81 27.46 16.26
CA GLN A 380 39.49 26.22 16.60
C GLN A 380 38.86 25.51 17.82
N ILE A 381 38.38 26.29 18.79
CA ILE A 381 37.64 25.73 19.94
C ILE A 381 36.28 25.17 19.46
N GLY A 382 35.61 25.85 18.52
CA GLY A 382 34.37 25.36 17.91
C GLY A 382 34.60 24.06 17.12
N ILE A 383 35.70 23.94 16.36
CA ILE A 383 36.02 22.70 15.63
C ILE A 383 36.27 21.54 16.62
N LEU A 384 36.94 21.80 17.74
CA LEU A 384 37.17 20.79 18.77
C LEU A 384 35.85 20.31 19.39
N ALA A 385 34.94 21.22 19.69
CA ALA A 385 33.58 20.89 20.19
C ALA A 385 32.74 20.14 19.14
N LEU A 386 32.90 20.46 17.85
CA LEU A 386 32.25 19.76 16.75
C LEU A 386 32.72 18.30 16.64
N ILE A 387 34.03 18.07 16.72
CA ILE A 387 34.61 16.71 16.71
C ILE A 387 34.13 15.90 17.92
N GLU A 388 34.12 16.49 19.11
CA GLU A 388 33.57 15.89 20.35
C GLU A 388 32.08 15.55 20.18
N GLY A 389 31.27 16.49 19.64
CA GLY A 389 29.86 16.28 19.38
C GLY A 389 29.59 15.16 18.36
N ILE A 390 30.35 15.09 17.28
CA ILE A 390 30.24 14.01 16.28
C ILE A 390 30.59 12.65 16.90
N PHE A 391 31.64 12.61 17.72
CA PHE A 391 32.08 11.39 18.40
C PHE A 391 31.00 10.81 19.33
N LEU A 392 30.23 11.66 20.00
CA LEU A 392 29.09 11.27 20.82
C LEU A 392 27.83 10.97 20.02
N ALA A 393 27.59 11.73 18.94
CA ALA A 393 26.37 11.62 18.17
C ALA A 393 26.30 10.33 17.30
N ILE A 394 27.41 9.86 16.76
CA ILE A 394 27.43 8.65 15.91
C ILE A 394 26.97 7.41 16.69
N PRO A 395 27.57 7.03 17.83
CA PRO A 395 27.08 5.88 18.60
C PRO A 395 25.67 6.09 19.16
N ALA A 396 25.32 7.33 19.54
CA ALA A 396 23.96 7.65 19.99
C ALA A 396 22.93 7.46 18.87
N LEU A 397 23.27 7.83 17.64
CA LEU A 397 22.41 7.62 16.45
C LEU A 397 22.20 6.12 16.19
N ILE A 398 23.27 5.34 16.16
CA ILE A 398 23.20 3.91 15.91
C ILE A 398 22.33 3.23 16.96
N ILE A 399 22.64 3.43 18.24
CA ILE A 399 21.91 2.82 19.35
C ILE A 399 20.47 3.34 19.36
N GLY A 400 20.25 4.64 19.13
CA GLY A 400 18.92 5.26 19.13
C GLY A 400 17.99 4.70 18.05
N ILE A 401 18.50 4.44 16.85
CA ILE A 401 17.74 3.80 15.75
C ILE A 401 17.30 2.38 16.15
N PHE A 402 18.17 1.60 16.82
CA PHE A 402 17.81 0.25 17.28
C PHE A 402 16.86 0.25 18.50
N LEU A 403 16.90 1.26 19.35
CA LEU A 403 15.98 1.41 20.48
C LEU A 403 14.61 1.94 20.07
N ALA A 404 14.52 2.74 19.01
CA ALA A 404 13.29 3.37 18.55
C ALA A 404 12.12 2.39 18.29
N PRO A 405 12.31 1.23 17.63
CA PRO A 405 11.26 0.22 17.47
C PRO A 405 10.74 -0.35 18.79
N ILE A 406 11.59 -0.48 19.81
CA ILE A 406 11.21 -0.99 21.13
C ILE A 406 10.30 0.03 21.83
N VAL A 407 10.68 1.30 21.82
CA VAL A 407 9.89 2.40 22.39
C VAL A 407 8.58 2.57 21.61
N GLY A 408 8.63 2.59 20.29
CA GLY A 408 7.44 2.70 19.42
C GLY A 408 6.45 1.56 19.63
N ARG A 409 6.94 0.32 19.83
CA ARG A 409 6.12 -0.85 20.15
C ARG A 409 5.47 -0.73 21.53
N SER A 410 6.20 -0.25 22.51
CA SER A 410 5.69 -0.08 23.86
C SER A 410 4.57 0.97 23.90
N LEU A 411 4.75 2.09 23.21
CA LEU A 411 3.72 3.12 23.02
C LEU A 411 2.50 2.59 22.27
N GLY A 412 2.71 1.86 21.18
CA GLY A 412 1.64 1.24 20.40
C GLY A 412 0.81 0.25 21.22
N ARG A 413 1.45 -0.59 22.05
CA ARG A 413 0.74 -1.51 22.96
C ARG A 413 -0.07 -0.78 24.02
N LEU A 414 0.46 0.30 24.56
CA LEU A 414 -0.20 1.09 25.60
C LEU A 414 -1.48 1.77 25.07
N LEU A 415 -1.46 2.25 23.84
CA LEU A 415 -2.56 3.03 23.24
C LEU A 415 -3.57 2.17 22.49
N PHE A 416 -3.13 1.10 21.80
CA PHE A 416 -3.96 0.27 20.92
C PHE A 416 -4.16 -1.17 21.42
N GLY A 417 -3.62 -1.53 22.58
CA GLY A 417 -3.74 -2.86 23.16
C GLY A 417 -2.96 -3.94 22.41
N PHE A 418 -3.36 -5.22 22.59
CA PHE A 418 -2.65 -6.38 22.04
C PHE A 418 -2.65 -6.48 20.51
N GLN A 419 -3.54 -5.78 19.79
CA GLN A 419 -3.60 -5.80 18.33
C GLN A 419 -2.35 -5.20 17.67
N ALA A 420 -1.66 -4.29 18.35
CA ALA A 420 -0.38 -3.73 17.87
C ALA A 420 0.78 -4.74 17.88
N GLY A 421 0.63 -5.89 18.57
CA GLY A 421 1.69 -6.92 18.68
C GLY A 421 1.99 -7.67 17.38
N SER A 422 1.05 -7.72 16.45
CA SER A 422 1.18 -8.44 15.16
C SER A 422 1.75 -7.58 14.02
N ILE A 423 1.96 -6.27 14.25
CA ILE A 423 2.48 -5.38 13.23
C ILE A 423 4.00 -5.49 13.19
N PRO A 424 4.62 -5.86 12.06
CA PRO A 424 6.06 -5.90 11.93
C PRO A 424 6.60 -4.47 11.99
N ILE A 425 7.31 -4.16 13.09
CA ILE A 425 7.91 -2.84 13.27
C ILE A 425 9.32 -2.91 12.70
N THR A 426 9.48 -2.33 11.54
CA THR A 426 10.77 -2.18 10.86
C THR A 426 11.26 -0.74 10.98
N VAL A 427 12.57 -0.58 11.01
CA VAL A 427 13.19 0.75 10.88
C VAL A 427 12.94 1.24 9.46
N THR A 428 12.18 2.30 9.31
CA THR A 428 11.91 2.89 8.00
C THR A 428 13.00 3.91 7.62
N PRO A 429 13.24 4.14 6.33
CA PRO A 429 14.18 5.17 5.87
C PRO A 429 13.89 6.56 6.45
N GLU A 430 12.59 6.88 6.63
CA GLU A 430 12.19 8.17 7.23
C GLU A 430 12.65 8.30 8.69
N ALA A 431 12.61 7.21 9.46
CA ALA A 431 13.10 7.22 10.83
C ALA A 431 14.62 7.45 10.90
N ILE A 432 15.37 6.90 9.94
CA ILE A 432 16.81 7.14 9.82
C ILE A 432 17.08 8.61 9.47
N VAL A 433 16.34 9.19 8.53
CA VAL A 433 16.47 10.61 8.16
C VAL A 433 16.18 11.53 9.34
N VAL A 434 15.09 11.28 10.07
CA VAL A 434 14.72 12.09 11.25
C VAL A 434 15.75 11.91 12.38
N GLY A 435 16.23 10.69 12.60
CA GLY A 435 17.29 10.41 13.58
C GLY A 435 18.60 11.12 13.26
N THR A 436 19.03 11.11 11.99
CA THR A 436 20.22 11.82 11.53
C THR A 436 20.06 13.34 11.66
N ALA A 437 18.89 13.88 11.33
CA ALA A 437 18.59 15.30 11.54
C ALA A 437 18.65 15.68 13.03
N GLY A 438 18.12 14.84 13.93
CA GLY A 438 18.20 15.03 15.38
C GLY A 438 19.62 14.99 15.91
N ALA A 439 20.44 14.04 15.43
CA ALA A 439 21.85 13.94 15.78
C ALA A 439 22.64 15.17 15.31
N LEU A 440 22.43 15.63 14.07
CA LEU A 440 23.05 16.86 13.53
C LEU A 440 22.64 18.09 14.32
N LEU A 441 21.34 18.23 14.64
CA LEU A 441 20.84 19.31 15.47
C LEU A 441 21.53 19.33 16.84
N SER A 442 21.72 18.17 17.45
CA SER A 442 22.41 18.03 18.74
C SER A 442 23.85 18.50 18.66
N VAL A 443 24.58 18.10 17.61
CA VAL A 443 25.96 18.56 17.36
C VAL A 443 26.03 20.06 17.14
N LEU A 444 25.09 20.64 16.39
CA LEU A 444 25.02 22.09 16.15
C LEU A 444 24.74 22.88 17.44
N VAL A 445 23.82 22.41 18.29
CA VAL A 445 23.51 23.05 19.56
C VAL A 445 24.72 23.02 20.50
N LEU A 446 25.40 21.87 20.62
CA LEU A 446 26.62 21.72 21.41
C LEU A 446 27.73 22.65 20.92
N THR A 447 28.02 22.64 19.64
CA THR A 447 29.08 23.48 19.02
C THR A 447 28.75 24.95 19.16
N GLY A 448 27.49 25.35 18.87
CA GLY A 448 27.03 26.72 18.97
C GLY A 448 27.12 27.25 20.42
N SER A 449 26.65 26.48 21.40
CA SER A 449 26.73 26.84 22.81
C SER A 449 28.18 27.00 23.27
N THR A 450 29.09 26.13 22.81
CA THR A 450 30.52 26.22 23.12
C THR A 450 31.17 27.47 22.48
N ILE A 451 30.83 27.82 21.25
CA ILE A 451 31.31 29.03 20.58
C ILE A 451 30.82 30.30 21.29
N ILE A 452 29.54 30.35 21.66
CA ILE A 452 28.94 31.46 22.39
C ILE A 452 29.61 31.60 23.75
N GLY A 453 29.74 30.53 24.51
CA GLY A 453 30.39 30.51 25.82
C GLY A 453 31.88 30.93 25.74
N ALA A 454 32.59 30.47 24.68
CA ALA A 454 33.95 30.87 24.45
C ALA A 454 34.12 32.35 24.10
N ARG A 455 33.10 33.03 23.57
CA ARG A 455 33.11 34.48 23.34
C ARG A 455 32.90 35.28 24.63
N HIS A 456 32.00 34.88 25.50
CA HIS A 456 31.63 35.60 26.74
C HIS A 456 32.61 35.37 27.89
N GLY A 457 33.25 34.20 27.98
CA GLY A 457 34.13 33.82 29.09
C GLY A 457 35.35 34.75 29.33
N ILE A 458 35.77 35.57 28.37
CA ILE A 458 36.90 36.50 28.54
C ILE A 458 36.47 37.73 29.31
N ILE A 459 35.24 38.21 29.13
CA ILE A 459 34.73 39.45 29.75
C ILE A 459 34.41 39.22 31.21
N GLU A 460 33.71 38.06 31.53
CA GLU A 460 33.38 37.73 32.90
C GLU A 460 34.59 37.35 33.74
N PHE A 461 35.63 36.71 33.20
CA PHE A 461 36.82 36.39 33.94
C PHE A 461 37.62 37.65 34.31
N ARG A 462 37.64 38.69 33.47
CA ARG A 462 38.26 39.99 33.81
C ARG A 462 37.46 40.75 34.87
N GLN A 463 36.15 40.65 34.87
CA GLN A 463 35.25 41.28 35.86
C GLN A 463 35.27 40.54 37.23
N ALA A 464 35.34 39.22 37.25
CA ALA A 464 35.43 38.41 38.46
C ALA A 464 36.75 38.59 39.18
N GLY A 465 37.86 38.74 38.40
CA GLY A 465 39.19 39.04 38.96
C GLY A 465 39.36 40.47 39.46
N ALA A 466 38.49 41.40 39.06
CA ALA A 466 38.50 42.80 39.45
C ALA A 466 37.63 43.14 40.65
N ARG A 467 36.83 42.21 41.17
CA ARG A 467 36.04 42.38 42.43
C ARG A 467 36.92 41.99 43.61
N PRO A 468 37.27 42.95 44.53
CA PRO A 468 37.92 42.57 45.80
C PRO A 468 36.97 41.65 46.59
N PRO A 469 37.53 40.72 47.38
CA PRO A 469 36.70 39.87 48.24
C PRO A 469 35.91 40.78 49.19
N VAL A 470 34.57 40.68 49.12
CA VAL A 470 33.71 41.34 50.12
C VAL A 470 33.98 40.66 51.47
N ALA A 471 34.67 41.38 52.32
CA ALA A 471 34.90 40.96 53.72
C ALA A 471 33.53 40.66 54.39
N PRO A 472 33.38 39.52 55.06
CA PRO A 472 32.15 39.29 55.79
C PRO A 472 32.02 40.32 56.89
N LEU A 473 31.01 41.22 56.79
CA LEU A 473 30.61 42.07 57.91
C LEU A 473 30.14 41.16 59.05
N LEU A 474 31.06 40.98 60.02
CA LEU A 474 30.71 40.47 61.33
C LEU A 474 29.66 41.39 61.95
N HIS A 475 28.46 40.95 62.05
CA HIS A 475 27.42 41.55 62.94
C HIS A 475 27.83 41.33 64.36
N ARG A 476 28.28 42.43 64.96
CA ARG A 476 28.11 42.63 66.45
C ARG A 476 26.68 43.11 66.62
N TYR A 477 25.90 42.31 67.23
CA TYR A 477 25.07 42.51 68.42
C TYR A 477 24.27 41.25 68.67
#